data_f5186b95f5fec4a62b2fd95af867bfbe
#
_entry.id   f5186b95f5fec4a62b2fd95af867bfbe
#
_cell.length_a   1.000
_cell.length_b   1.000
_cell.length_c   1.000
_cell.angle_alpha   90.00
_cell.angle_beta   90.00
_cell.angle_gamma   90.00
#
_symmetry.space_group_name_H-M   'P 1'
#
loop_
_entity.id
_entity.type
_entity.pdbx_description
1 polymer ?
#
loop_
_entity_poly.entity_id
_entity_poly.type
_entity_poly.pdbx_seq_one_letter_code
_entity_poly.pdbx_strand_id
1 'polypeptide(L)'
;MRNIRHHTLIITVNDKKAAERIYQGIADIFKKNMEAKNGYQLISPIVSSLINNYFTFFISPDGSKEGYDLSEDADRIRAMVINLLKFYQTENNNLEIKYVELFYGDDSLPAEIINHN
;
A
#
# COMPACT_ATOMS: atom_id res chain seq x y z
N MET A 1 18.42 19.29 9.27
CA MET A 1 17.57 18.38 10.01
C MET A 1 16.78 17.51 9.03
N ARG A 2 16.69 16.24 9.30
CA ARG A 2 15.99 15.33 8.40
C ARG A 2 14.54 15.19 8.82
N ASN A 3 13.65 15.34 7.86
CA ASN A 3 12.24 15.06 8.06
C ASN A 3 11.93 13.73 7.40
N ILE A 4 12.08 12.67 8.18
CA ILE A 4 11.76 11.33 7.70
C ILE A 4 10.29 11.09 8.00
N ARG A 5 9.53 10.76 6.98
CA ARG A 5 8.13 10.43 7.13
C ARG A 5 7.87 9.02 6.68
N HIS A 6 7.11 8.33 7.48
CA HIS A 6 6.72 6.96 7.17
C HIS A 6 5.34 7.00 6.51
N HIS A 7 5.28 6.45 5.33
CA HIS A 7 4.08 6.47 4.51
C HIS A 7 3.70 5.02 4.22
N THR A 8 2.58 4.58 4.74
CA THR A 8 2.14 3.19 4.59
C THR A 8 0.72 3.14 4.04
N LEU A 9 0.41 2.05 3.34
CA LEU A 9 -0.91 1.80 2.80
C LEU A 9 -1.37 0.44 3.27
N ILE A 10 -2.45 0.40 4.04
CA ILE A 10 -3.02 -0.84 4.58
C ILE A 10 -4.24 -1.20 3.75
N ILE A 11 -4.31 -2.47 3.32
CA ILE A 11 -5.36 -2.96 2.42
C ILE A 11 -6.02 -4.18 3.05
N THR A 12 -7.35 -4.18 3.09
CA THR A 12 -8.14 -5.30 3.60
C THR A 12 -9.17 -5.69 2.56
N VAL A 13 -9.25 -6.99 2.26
CA VAL A 13 -10.12 -7.52 1.22
C VAL A 13 -10.92 -8.68 1.81
N ASN A 14 -12.17 -8.81 1.41
CA ASN A 14 -13.07 -9.84 1.95
C ASN A 14 -13.04 -11.16 1.18
N ASP A 15 -12.12 -11.35 0.25
CA ASP A 15 -12.02 -12.56 -0.56
C ASP A 15 -10.57 -12.95 -0.76
N LYS A 16 -10.26 -14.23 -0.50
CA LYS A 16 -8.88 -14.71 -0.55
C LYS A 16 -8.28 -14.62 -1.95
N LYS A 17 -9.01 -15.10 -2.94
CA LYS A 17 -8.50 -15.10 -4.33
C LYS A 17 -8.31 -13.69 -4.86
N ALA A 18 -9.25 -12.81 -4.52
CA ALA A 18 -9.12 -11.41 -4.91
C ALA A 18 -7.93 -10.76 -4.23
N ALA A 19 -7.71 -11.04 -2.94
CA ALA A 19 -6.55 -10.51 -2.22
C ALA A 19 -5.25 -10.97 -2.88
N GLU A 20 -5.18 -12.23 -3.26
CA GLU A 20 -3.98 -12.77 -3.93
C GLU A 20 -3.75 -12.11 -5.29
N ARG A 21 -4.81 -11.90 -6.06
CA ARG A 21 -4.68 -11.23 -7.37
C ARG A 21 -4.27 -9.78 -7.21
N ILE A 22 -4.86 -9.08 -6.25
CA ILE A 22 -4.49 -7.70 -5.97
C ILE A 22 -3.02 -7.62 -5.53
N TYR A 23 -2.63 -8.52 -4.63
CA TYR A 23 -1.26 -8.61 -4.16
C TYR A 23 -0.30 -8.78 -5.34
N GLN A 24 -0.61 -9.72 -6.25
CA GLN A 24 0.24 -9.97 -7.40
C GLN A 24 0.30 -8.75 -8.32
N GLY A 25 -0.80 -8.08 -8.52
CA GLY A 25 -0.84 -6.86 -9.33
C GLY A 25 0.04 -5.76 -8.74
N ILE A 26 0.01 -5.62 -7.42
CA ILE A 26 0.85 -4.65 -6.72
C ILE A 26 2.33 -5.02 -6.84
N ALA A 27 2.65 -6.31 -6.67
CA ALA A 27 4.02 -6.79 -6.84
C ALA A 27 4.55 -6.48 -8.24
N ASP A 28 3.71 -6.67 -9.25
CA ASP A 28 4.09 -6.37 -10.63
C ASP A 28 4.33 -4.87 -10.84
N ILE A 29 3.53 -4.02 -10.21
CA ILE A 29 3.74 -2.58 -10.27
C ILE A 29 5.11 -2.22 -9.69
N PHE A 30 5.44 -2.77 -8.54
CA PHE A 30 6.75 -2.53 -7.92
C PHE A 30 7.88 -3.00 -8.82
N LYS A 31 7.76 -4.20 -9.37
CA LYS A 31 8.79 -4.75 -10.25
C LYS A 31 9.07 -3.85 -11.44
N LYS A 32 8.02 -3.33 -12.06
CA LYS A 32 8.14 -2.50 -13.25
C LYS A 32 8.73 -1.12 -12.95
N ASN A 33 8.49 -0.61 -11.76
CA ASN A 33 8.80 0.78 -11.43
C ASN A 33 9.98 0.95 -10.47
N MET A 34 10.40 -0.12 -9.80
CA MET A 34 11.53 -0.08 -8.88
C MET A 34 12.45 -1.30 -9.05
N GLU A 35 12.62 -1.74 -10.26
CA GLU A 35 13.30 -3.00 -10.58
C GLU A 35 14.70 -3.12 -9.98
N ALA A 36 15.46 -2.05 -9.98
CA ALA A 36 16.84 -2.10 -9.52
C ALA A 36 16.97 -2.04 -8.01
N LYS A 37 15.87 -1.85 -7.28
CA LYS A 37 15.92 -1.52 -5.87
C LYS A 37 15.20 -2.49 -4.97
N ASN A 38 14.68 -3.58 -5.52
CA ASN A 38 13.94 -4.56 -4.75
C ASN A 38 12.75 -3.97 -4.01
N GLY A 39 12.14 -2.94 -4.60
CA GLY A 39 11.01 -2.25 -3.97
C GLY A 39 9.81 -3.14 -3.70
N TYR A 40 9.70 -4.23 -4.44
CA TYR A 40 8.62 -5.19 -4.23
C TYR A 40 8.66 -5.83 -2.84
N GLN A 41 9.79 -5.76 -2.15
CA GLN A 41 9.91 -6.27 -0.79
C GLN A 41 9.19 -5.41 0.23
N LEU A 42 8.70 -4.24 -0.18
CA LEU A 42 7.91 -3.39 0.70
C LEU A 42 6.51 -3.95 0.96
N ILE A 43 6.07 -4.93 0.18
CA ILE A 43 4.74 -5.52 0.37
C ILE A 43 4.83 -6.61 1.44
N SER A 44 3.96 -6.51 2.45
CA SER A 44 3.91 -7.52 3.51
C SER A 44 3.21 -8.78 3.01
N PRO A 45 3.43 -9.92 3.69
CA PRO A 45 2.59 -11.09 3.43
C PRO A 45 1.13 -10.80 3.73
N ILE A 46 0.24 -11.59 3.10
CA ILE A 46 -1.19 -11.50 3.37
C ILE A 46 -1.48 -12.24 4.67
N VAL A 47 -2.22 -11.59 5.56
CA VAL A 47 -2.61 -12.16 6.85
C VAL A 47 -4.12 -12.37 6.88
N SER A 48 -4.54 -13.58 7.19
CA SER A 48 -5.96 -13.89 7.39
C SER A 48 -6.41 -13.41 8.75
N SER A 49 -7.61 -12.82 8.81
CA SER A 49 -8.19 -12.48 10.09
C SER A 49 -8.60 -13.75 10.84
N LEU A 50 -8.72 -13.67 12.15
CA LEU A 50 -9.17 -14.80 12.96
C LEU A 50 -10.64 -15.10 12.76
N ILE A 51 -11.42 -14.08 12.43
CA ILE A 51 -12.85 -14.22 12.19
C ILE A 51 -13.23 -13.45 10.94
N ASN A 52 -14.34 -13.85 10.32
CA ASN A 52 -14.99 -13.16 9.20
C ASN A 52 -14.23 -13.18 7.87
N ASN A 53 -13.14 -13.94 7.77
CA ASN A 53 -12.44 -14.18 6.49
C ASN A 53 -12.03 -12.89 5.77
N TYR A 54 -11.40 -11.99 6.49
CA TYR A 54 -10.75 -10.82 5.88
C TYR A 54 -9.27 -11.11 5.68
N PHE A 55 -8.71 -10.48 4.66
CA PHE A 55 -7.31 -10.69 4.27
C PHE A 55 -6.65 -9.33 4.19
N THR A 56 -5.62 -9.12 4.99
CA THR A 56 -4.98 -7.83 5.13
C THR A 56 -3.49 -7.92 4.81
N PHE A 57 -3.00 -6.95 4.06
CA PHE A 57 -1.58 -6.77 3.84
C PHE A 57 -1.32 -5.27 3.72
N PHE A 58 -0.07 -4.90 3.73
CA PHE A 58 0.26 -3.48 3.66
C PHE A 58 1.52 -3.26 2.84
N ILE A 59 1.65 -2.03 2.35
CA ILE A 59 2.88 -1.55 1.76
C ILE A 59 3.62 -0.83 2.86
N SER A 60 4.79 -1.37 3.21
CA SER A 60 5.61 -0.86 4.29
C SER A 60 6.15 0.53 3.96
N PRO A 61 6.40 1.36 4.97
CA PRO A 61 7.10 2.59 4.73
C PRO A 61 8.46 2.35 4.08
N ASP A 62 8.83 3.22 3.18
CA ASP A 62 10.09 3.13 2.44
C ASP A 62 11.21 3.94 3.09
N GLY A 63 10.95 4.53 4.25
CA GLY A 63 11.90 5.45 4.88
C GLY A 63 11.96 6.78 4.16
N SER A 64 10.84 7.23 3.64
CA SER A 64 10.76 8.40 2.76
C SER A 64 11.50 9.60 3.32
N LYS A 65 12.26 10.22 2.44
CA LYS A 65 12.96 11.45 2.74
C LYS A 65 12.68 12.41 1.60
N GLU A 66 12.15 13.58 1.94
CA GLU A 66 11.77 14.56 0.96
C GLU A 66 12.93 14.89 0.03
N GLY A 67 12.65 14.93 -1.27
CA GLY A 67 13.64 15.25 -2.28
C GLY A 67 14.44 14.07 -2.82
N TYR A 68 14.23 12.86 -2.30
CA TYR A 68 14.93 11.69 -2.80
C TYR A 68 14.11 11.02 -3.90
N ASP A 69 14.77 10.65 -4.99
CA ASP A 69 14.14 10.01 -6.14
C ASP A 69 13.39 8.73 -5.75
N LEU A 70 13.99 7.92 -4.88
CA LEU A 70 13.35 6.68 -4.45
C LEU A 70 12.05 6.94 -3.69
N SER A 71 12.01 8.02 -2.90
CA SER A 71 10.78 8.38 -2.19
C SER A 71 9.70 8.84 -3.16
N GLU A 72 10.08 9.58 -4.19
CA GLU A 72 9.14 10.00 -5.22
C GLU A 72 8.60 8.81 -6.00
N ASP A 73 9.46 7.84 -6.32
CA ASP A 73 9.06 6.61 -6.98
C ASP A 73 8.06 5.84 -6.13
N ALA A 74 8.32 5.72 -4.83
CA ALA A 74 7.43 5.01 -3.92
C ALA A 74 6.08 5.72 -3.82
N ASP A 75 6.06 7.05 -3.77
CA ASP A 75 4.82 7.81 -3.75
C ASP A 75 3.99 7.58 -5.00
N ARG A 76 4.66 7.58 -6.14
CA ARG A 76 4.00 7.33 -7.43
C ARG A 76 3.41 5.92 -7.47
N ILE A 77 4.15 4.94 -6.95
CA ILE A 77 3.68 3.56 -6.90
C ILE A 77 2.47 3.44 -6.00
N ARG A 78 2.47 4.09 -4.84
CA ARG A 78 1.30 4.05 -3.95
C ARG A 78 0.06 4.63 -4.64
N ALA A 79 0.21 5.69 -5.42
CA ALA A 79 -0.90 6.24 -6.18
C ALA A 79 -1.40 5.26 -7.23
N MET A 80 -0.49 4.56 -7.91
CA MET A 80 -0.85 3.53 -8.89
C MET A 80 -1.59 2.37 -8.22
N VAL A 81 -1.17 1.98 -7.03
CA VAL A 81 -1.82 0.92 -6.27
C VAL A 81 -3.25 1.32 -5.91
N ILE A 82 -3.45 2.55 -5.46
CA ILE A 82 -4.79 3.02 -5.12
C ILE A 82 -5.70 2.98 -6.35
N ASN A 83 -5.19 3.38 -7.51
CA ASN A 83 -5.95 3.28 -8.74
C ASN A 83 -6.31 1.83 -9.08
N LEU A 84 -5.40 0.90 -8.85
CA LEU A 84 -5.67 -0.52 -9.05
C LEU A 84 -6.78 -1.01 -8.11
N LEU A 85 -6.74 -0.59 -6.85
CA LEU A 85 -7.78 -0.95 -5.88
C LEU A 85 -9.15 -0.44 -6.31
N LYS A 86 -9.20 0.80 -6.78
CA LYS A 86 -10.45 1.38 -7.27
C LYS A 86 -10.98 0.63 -8.49
N PHE A 87 -10.09 0.20 -9.37
CA PHE A 87 -10.47 -0.59 -10.53
C PHE A 87 -11.12 -1.91 -10.10
N TYR A 88 -10.48 -2.65 -9.20
CA TYR A 88 -11.04 -3.90 -8.71
C TYR A 88 -12.38 -3.70 -8.01
N GLN A 89 -12.51 -2.64 -7.26
CA GLN A 89 -13.76 -2.33 -6.56
C GLN A 89 -14.89 -2.08 -7.55
N THR A 90 -14.60 -1.35 -8.63
CA THR A 90 -15.58 -1.03 -9.66
C THR A 90 -16.04 -2.27 -10.43
N GLU A 91 -15.10 -3.17 -10.74
CA GLU A 91 -15.38 -4.34 -11.56
C GLU A 91 -16.10 -5.46 -10.81
N ASN A 92 -16.09 -5.44 -9.48
CA ASN A 92 -16.61 -6.53 -8.67
C ASN A 92 -17.54 -6.01 -7.58
N ASN A 93 -18.84 -6.03 -7.84
CA ASN A 93 -19.83 -5.47 -6.93
C ASN A 93 -19.85 -6.13 -5.55
N ASN A 94 -19.52 -7.43 -5.47
CA ASN A 94 -19.55 -8.16 -4.20
C ASN A 94 -18.22 -8.10 -3.46
N LEU A 95 -17.23 -7.46 -4.03
CA LEU A 95 -15.91 -7.38 -3.45
C LEU A 95 -15.82 -6.15 -2.56
N GLU A 96 -15.44 -6.37 -1.31
CA GLU A 96 -15.17 -5.29 -0.38
C GLU A 96 -13.67 -5.08 -0.27
N ILE A 97 -13.22 -3.92 -0.68
CA ILE A 97 -11.82 -3.52 -0.53
C ILE A 97 -11.82 -2.27 0.32
N LYS A 98 -11.10 -2.33 1.45
CA LYS A 98 -10.89 -1.17 2.30
C LYS A 98 -9.41 -0.85 2.31
N TYR A 99 -9.10 0.42 2.22
CA TYR A 99 -7.71 0.85 2.35
C TYR A 99 -7.61 2.14 3.15
N VAL A 100 -6.47 2.30 3.79
CA VAL A 100 -6.14 3.52 4.50
C VAL A 100 -4.68 3.83 4.26
N GLU A 101 -4.41 5.08 3.93
CA GLU A 101 -3.07 5.57 3.69
C GLU A 101 -2.69 6.50 4.83
N LEU A 102 -1.57 6.18 5.48
CA LEU A 102 -1.15 6.85 6.70
C LEU A 102 0.20 7.51 6.54
N PHE A 103 0.33 8.69 7.12
CA PHE A 103 1.60 9.37 7.33
C PHE A 103 1.88 9.43 8.82
N TYR A 104 3.11 9.09 9.21
CA TYR A 104 3.58 9.34 10.56
C TYR A 104 5.09 9.59 10.47
N GLY A 105 5.61 10.40 11.36
CA GLY A 105 6.98 10.83 11.28
C GLY A 105 7.71 10.73 12.60
N ASP A 106 8.93 11.17 12.56
CA ASP A 106 9.81 11.19 13.74
C ASP A 106 9.74 12.52 14.50
N ASP A 107 8.96 13.46 13.99
CA ASP A 107 8.80 14.74 14.66
C ASP A 107 7.59 14.72 15.58
N SER A 108 7.26 15.83 16.16
CA SER A 108 6.17 15.93 17.14
C SER A 108 4.79 15.98 16.50
N LEU A 109 4.70 15.83 15.19
CA LEU A 109 3.41 15.89 14.51
C LEU A 109 2.64 14.58 14.70
N PRO A 110 1.31 14.66 14.87
CA PRO A 110 0.51 13.45 14.98
C PRO A 110 0.44 12.70 13.68
N ALA A 111 0.14 11.41 13.77
CA ALA A 111 -0.12 10.61 12.58
C ALA A 111 -1.35 11.14 11.85
N GLU A 112 -1.34 11.04 10.52
CA GLU A 112 -2.42 11.53 9.68
C GLU A 112 -2.92 10.45 8.75
N ILE A 113 -4.24 10.40 8.59
CA ILE A 113 -4.87 9.62 7.52
C ILE A 113 -4.99 10.54 6.33
N ILE A 114 -4.25 10.23 5.26
CA ILE A 114 -4.22 11.11 4.08
C ILE A 114 -5.13 10.63 2.96
N ASN A 115 -5.55 9.36 3.02
CA ASN A 115 -6.47 8.82 2.03
C ASN A 115 -7.14 7.56 2.58
N HIS A 116 -8.38 7.33 2.20
CA HIS A 116 -9.09 6.11 2.54
C HIS A 116 -10.36 6.00 1.69
N ASN A 117 -10.95 4.85 1.66
CA ASN A 117 -12.25 4.69 0.98
C ASN A 117 -13.38 4.41 1.94
#